data_4107ca451ef93d8bdbd1ea0b21f113e0
#
_entry.id   4107ca451ef93d8bdbd1ea0b21f113e0
#
_cell.length_a   1.000
_cell.length_b   1.000
_cell.length_c   1.000
_cell.angle_alpha   90.00
_cell.angle_beta   90.00
_cell.angle_gamma   90.00
#
_symmetry.space_group_name_H-M   'P 1'
#
loop_
_entity.id
_entity.type
_entity.pdbx_description
1 polymer ?
#
loop_
_entity_poly.entity_id
_entity_poly.type
_entity_poly.pdbx_seq_one_letter_code
_entity_poly.pdbx_strand_id
1 'polypeptide(L)'
;MQRKLIPTGLYIELPEGYEAQVRPRSGLALKHGITVLNSPGTIDADYRGEISVLLINLSAERFEVANGERIAQMVIAKHEVAQFVLVEELSQTERGTGGYGSTGKK
;
A
#
# COMPACT_ATOMS: atom_id res chain seq x y z
N MET A 1 5.34 -16.31 -12.26
CA MET A 1 4.76 -15.22 -11.46
C MET A 1 3.99 -15.80 -10.28
N GLN A 2 4.58 -15.76 -9.11
CA GLN A 2 3.99 -16.35 -7.91
C GLN A 2 3.85 -15.29 -6.81
N ARG A 3 2.85 -15.46 -5.97
CA ARG A 3 2.68 -14.65 -4.77
C ARG A 3 2.72 -15.52 -3.53
N LYS A 4 3.17 -14.93 -2.43
CA LYS A 4 3.27 -15.63 -1.16
C LYS A 4 3.09 -14.67 0.00
N LEU A 5 2.35 -15.09 0.99
CA LEU A 5 2.16 -14.33 2.22
C LEU A 5 3.31 -14.66 3.17
N ILE A 6 4.10 -13.66 3.54
CA ILE A 6 5.27 -13.82 4.41
C ILE A 6 4.94 -13.29 5.79
N PRO A 7 4.92 -14.14 6.82
CA PRO A 7 4.69 -13.68 8.19
C PRO A 7 5.90 -12.93 8.73
N THR A 8 5.65 -11.90 9.53
CA THR A 8 6.73 -11.07 10.09
C THR A 8 6.98 -11.33 11.58
N GLY A 9 6.05 -11.95 12.27
CA GLY A 9 6.10 -12.09 13.71
C GLY A 9 5.77 -10.81 14.47
N LEU A 10 5.34 -9.75 13.77
CA LEU A 10 5.04 -8.46 14.37
C LEU A 10 3.53 -8.29 14.59
N TYR A 11 3.19 -7.75 15.74
CA TYR A 11 1.83 -7.36 16.12
C TYR A 11 1.92 -5.91 16.59
N ILE A 12 0.97 -5.08 16.17
CA ILE A 12 0.99 -3.66 16.53
C ILE A 12 -0.36 -3.21 17.08
N GLU A 13 -0.32 -2.12 17.78
CA GLU A 13 -1.50 -1.41 18.26
C GLU A 13 -1.33 0.06 17.95
N LEU A 14 -2.22 0.61 17.14
CA LEU A 14 -2.17 2.00 16.72
C LEU A 14 -3.27 2.80 17.40
N PRO A 15 -3.03 4.08 17.72
CA PRO A 15 -4.10 4.95 18.16
C PRO A 15 -5.16 5.12 17.08
N GLU A 16 -6.39 5.37 17.49
CA GLU A 16 -7.47 5.69 16.57
C GLU A 16 -7.09 6.93 15.73
N GLY A 17 -7.41 6.90 14.45
CA GLY A 17 -7.05 7.95 13.51
C GLY A 17 -5.71 7.74 12.80
N TYR A 18 -5.04 6.62 13.08
CA TYR A 18 -3.79 6.25 12.42
C TYR A 18 -3.94 4.92 11.71
N GLU A 19 -3.12 4.73 10.68
CA GLU A 19 -3.00 3.46 9.98
C GLU A 19 -1.54 3.15 9.72
N ALA A 20 -1.23 1.89 9.51
CA ALA A 20 0.07 1.49 8.97
C ALA A 20 -0.10 1.12 7.50
N GLN A 21 0.92 1.41 6.71
CA GLN A 21 0.95 1.04 5.30
C GLN A 21 2.20 0.22 5.03
N VAL A 22 1.99 -0.99 4.51
CA VAL A 22 3.09 -1.84 4.07
C VAL A 22 3.39 -1.51 2.62
N ARG A 23 4.61 -1.10 2.35
CA ARG A 23 5.07 -0.66 1.04
C ARG A 23 6.26 -1.48 0.57
N PRO A 24 6.44 -1.63 -0.75
CA PRO A 24 7.59 -2.36 -1.27
C PRO A 24 8.90 -1.61 -1.07
N ARG A 25 9.99 -2.35 -1.19
CA ARG A 25 11.35 -1.78 -1.20
C ARG A 25 11.79 -1.61 -2.64
N SER A 26 12.30 -0.41 -2.95
CA SER A 26 12.72 -0.08 -4.32
C SER A 26 13.84 -0.99 -4.82
N GLY A 27 14.79 -1.35 -3.97
CA GLY A 27 15.90 -2.22 -4.35
C GLY A 27 15.45 -3.62 -4.76
N LEU A 28 14.52 -4.21 -4.02
CA LEU A 28 13.97 -5.52 -4.37
C LEU A 28 13.15 -5.46 -5.65
N ALA A 29 12.40 -4.39 -5.82
CA ALA A 29 11.61 -4.19 -7.04
C ALA A 29 12.51 -4.09 -8.27
N LEU A 30 13.53 -3.24 -8.21
CA LEU A 30 14.40 -3.00 -9.36
C LEU A 30 15.28 -4.21 -9.69
N LYS A 31 15.92 -4.81 -8.67
CA LYS A 31 16.93 -5.85 -8.90
C LYS A 31 16.33 -7.23 -9.09
N HIS A 32 15.21 -7.50 -8.44
CA HIS A 32 14.64 -8.86 -8.40
C HIS A 32 13.20 -8.95 -8.87
N GLY A 33 12.56 -7.83 -9.18
CA GLY A 33 11.15 -7.83 -9.58
C GLY A 33 10.21 -8.24 -8.47
N ILE A 34 10.62 -8.05 -7.21
CA ILE A 34 9.83 -8.40 -6.03
C ILE A 34 9.13 -7.15 -5.51
N THR A 35 7.84 -7.23 -5.35
CA THR A 35 7.05 -6.12 -4.80
C THR A 35 5.93 -6.64 -3.90
N VAL A 36 5.24 -5.73 -3.25
CA VAL A 36 4.06 -6.05 -2.45
C VAL A 36 2.84 -5.99 -3.36
N LEU A 37 2.12 -7.08 -3.46
CA LEU A 37 1.00 -7.18 -4.42
C LEU A 37 -0.09 -6.16 -4.12
N ASN A 38 -0.44 -5.98 -2.85
CA ASN A 38 -1.39 -4.96 -2.41
C ASN A 38 -0.62 -3.72 -1.94
N SER A 39 -0.14 -2.92 -2.85
CA SER A 39 0.65 -1.72 -2.54
C SER A 39 -0.21 -0.47 -2.67
N PRO A 40 -0.47 0.26 -1.56
CA PRO A 40 -0.04 -0.06 -0.20
C PRO A 40 -0.92 -1.10 0.47
N GLY A 41 -0.33 -1.92 1.34
CA GLY A 41 -1.09 -2.79 2.22
C GLY A 41 -1.51 -2.01 3.46
N THR A 42 -2.79 -1.78 3.63
CA THR A 42 -3.31 -0.98 4.73
C THR A 42 -3.58 -1.83 5.95
N ILE A 43 -3.10 -1.37 7.10
CA ILE A 43 -3.35 -2.00 8.40
C ILE A 43 -4.10 -1.00 9.26
N ASP A 44 -5.33 -1.35 9.60
CA ASP A 44 -6.20 -0.48 10.38
C ASP A 44 -5.80 -0.46 11.86
N ALA A 45 -6.19 0.61 12.56
CA ALA A 45 -5.83 0.80 13.96
C ALA A 45 -6.35 -0.32 14.85
N ASP A 46 -7.47 -0.92 14.51
CA ASP A 46 -8.11 -1.99 15.31
C ASP A 46 -7.65 -3.40 14.94
N TYR A 47 -6.75 -3.54 13.98
CA TYR A 47 -6.22 -4.86 13.64
C TYR A 47 -5.25 -5.33 14.72
N ARG A 48 -5.45 -6.55 15.22
CA ARG A 48 -4.62 -7.15 16.27
C ARG A 48 -3.92 -8.42 15.83
N GLY A 49 -4.10 -8.80 14.58
CA GLY A 49 -3.46 -9.99 14.05
C GLY A 49 -2.00 -9.76 13.68
N GLU A 50 -1.35 -10.83 13.29
CA GLU A 50 0.03 -10.76 12.81
C GLU A 50 0.11 -9.97 11.52
N ILE A 51 1.13 -9.12 11.41
CA ILE A 51 1.44 -8.42 10.17
C ILE A 51 2.14 -9.41 9.24
N SER A 52 1.56 -9.58 8.07
CA SER A 52 2.14 -10.40 7.01
C SER A 52 2.27 -9.56 5.75
N VAL A 53 3.29 -9.87 4.97
CA VAL A 53 3.57 -9.15 3.73
C VAL A 53 3.25 -10.05 2.54
N LEU A 54 2.36 -9.60 1.69
CA LEU A 54 1.98 -10.34 0.48
C LEU A 54 2.92 -9.94 -0.67
N LEU A 55 3.95 -10.75 -0.89
CA LEU A 55 4.92 -10.51 -1.94
C LEU A 55 4.49 -11.17 -3.25
N ILE A 56 4.83 -10.53 -4.35
CA ILE A 56 4.72 -11.11 -5.68
C ILE A 56 6.06 -11.01 -6.40
N ASN A 57 6.43 -12.08 -7.12
CA ASN A 57 7.62 -12.12 -7.95
C ASN A 57 7.22 -11.91 -9.41
N LEU A 58 7.57 -10.77 -9.95
CA LEU A 58 7.26 -10.40 -11.34
C LEU A 58 8.39 -10.76 -12.31
N SER A 59 9.46 -11.35 -11.80
CA SER A 59 10.60 -11.81 -12.64
C SER A 59 10.42 -13.26 -13.06
N ALA A 60 11.30 -13.72 -13.92
CA ALA A 60 11.38 -15.12 -14.33
C ALA A 60 12.31 -15.93 -13.40
N GLU A 61 12.97 -15.30 -12.46
CA GLU A 61 13.95 -15.93 -11.60
C GLU A 61 13.40 -16.18 -10.20
N ARG A 62 13.82 -17.29 -9.61
CA ARG A 62 13.47 -17.62 -8.23
C ARG A 62 14.11 -16.63 -7.27
N PHE A 63 13.37 -16.22 -6.26
CA PHE A 63 13.86 -15.38 -5.17
C PHE A 63 13.57 -16.06 -3.84
N GLU A 64 14.60 -16.21 -3.00
CA GLU A 64 14.46 -16.76 -1.66
C GLU A 64 14.44 -15.64 -0.63
N VAL A 65 13.45 -15.72 0.27
CA VAL A 65 13.37 -14.81 1.42
C VAL A 65 14.00 -15.54 2.61
N ALA A 66 15.16 -15.05 3.05
CA ALA A 66 15.83 -15.59 4.23
C ALA A 66 15.26 -14.94 5.50
N ASN A 67 15.32 -15.69 6.59
CA ASN A 67 14.91 -15.16 7.89
C ASN A 67 15.72 -13.92 8.25
N GLY A 68 15.04 -12.85 8.65
CA GLY A 68 15.66 -11.57 8.98
C GLY A 68 15.90 -10.64 7.81
N GLU A 69 15.58 -11.04 6.59
CA GLU A 69 15.69 -10.14 5.44
C GLU A 69 14.64 -9.05 5.48
N ARG A 70 15.03 -7.88 4.99
CA ARG A 70 14.12 -6.74 4.82
C ARG A 70 13.40 -6.89 3.49
N ILE A 71 12.11 -7.16 3.54
CA ILE A 71 11.30 -7.42 2.33
C ILE A 71 10.31 -6.33 2.01
N ALA A 72 10.07 -5.42 2.95
CA ALA A 72 9.10 -4.34 2.81
C ALA A 72 9.44 -3.25 3.82
N GLN A 73 8.65 -2.19 3.81
CA GLN A 73 8.74 -1.14 4.81
C GLN A 73 7.34 -0.79 5.29
N MET A 74 7.26 -0.31 6.51
CA MET A 74 5.99 0.08 7.10
C MET A 74 6.02 1.56 7.45
N VAL A 75 4.99 2.28 7.00
CA VAL A 75 4.82 3.70 7.25
C VAL A 75 3.59 3.89 8.11
N ILE A 76 3.73 4.65 9.20
CA ILE A 76 2.61 5.02 10.05
C ILE A 76 2.11 6.38 9.60
N ALA A 77 0.83 6.48 9.30
CA ALA A 77 0.23 7.70 8.79
C ALA A 77 -1.06 8.03 9.53
N LYS A 78 -1.27 9.31 9.76
CA LYS A 78 -2.54 9.81 10.24
C LYS A 78 -3.51 9.91 9.07
N HIS A 79 -4.76 9.53 9.27
CA HIS A 79 -5.76 9.59 8.20
C HIS A 79 -7.03 10.32 8.67
N GLU A 80 -7.74 10.84 7.69
CA GLU A 80 -9.06 11.42 7.89
C GLU A 80 -10.13 10.40 7.52
N VAL A 81 -11.28 10.52 8.16
CA VAL A 81 -12.45 9.73 7.81
C VAL A 81 -13.44 10.64 7.11
N ALA A 82 -13.78 10.31 5.86
CA ALA A 82 -14.74 11.10 5.10
C ALA A 82 -16.17 10.70 5.46
N GLN A 83 -17.02 11.68 5.58
CA GLN A 83 -18.45 11.46 5.70
C GLN A 83 -19.09 11.88 4.39
N PHE A 84 -19.76 10.95 3.73
CA PHE A 84 -20.44 11.24 2.48
C PHE A 84 -21.74 11.97 2.73
N VAL A 85 -21.98 12.99 1.94
CA VAL A 85 -23.23 13.77 1.96
C VAL A 85 -23.83 13.70 0.57
N LEU A 86 -25.07 13.22 0.49
CA LEU A 86 -25.79 13.19 -0.78
C LEU A 86 -26.23 14.60 -1.16
N VAL A 87 -25.84 15.04 -2.35
CA VAL A 87 -26.21 16.34 -2.88
C VAL A 87 -26.73 16.19 -4.30
N GLU A 88 -27.51 17.17 -4.76
CA GLU A 88 -28.00 17.16 -6.14
C GLU A 88 -26.94 17.65 -7.11
N GLU A 89 -26.04 18.53 -6.64
CA GLU A 89 -25.07 19.20 -7.47
C GLU A 89 -23.80 19.45 -6.68
N LEU A 90 -22.64 19.27 -7.32
CA LEU A 90 -21.35 19.57 -6.73
C LEU A 90 -20.99 21.03 -6.99
N SER A 91 -20.15 21.61 -6.13
CA SER A 91 -19.60 22.94 -6.37
C SER A 91 -18.76 22.96 -7.66
N GLN A 92 -18.76 24.09 -8.32
CA GLN A 92 -18.01 24.26 -9.57
C GLN A 92 -16.55 24.62 -9.32
N THR A 93 -15.68 24.14 -10.19
CA THR A 93 -14.27 24.48 -10.17
C THR A 93 -13.82 24.80 -11.59
N GLU A 94 -12.68 25.45 -11.72
CA GLU A 94 -12.10 25.77 -13.02
C GLU A 94 -11.79 24.52 -13.84
N ARG A 95 -11.33 23.45 -13.18
CA ARG A 95 -11.06 22.16 -13.83
C ARG A 95 -12.34 21.48 -14.31
N GLY A 96 -13.41 21.56 -13.55
CA GLY A 96 -14.69 20.89 -13.83
C GLY A 96 -14.51 19.39 -13.93
N THR A 97 -15.01 18.80 -15.01
CA THR A 97 -14.98 17.36 -15.25
C THR A 97 -13.69 16.86 -15.91
N GLY A 98 -12.70 17.73 -16.10
CA GLY A 98 -11.44 17.36 -16.74
C GLY A 98 -10.71 16.27 -15.99
N GLY A 99 -10.52 15.12 -16.61
CA GLY A 99 -9.87 13.95 -16.04
C GLY A 99 -8.60 13.61 -16.80
N TYR A 100 -8.49 12.35 -17.20
CA TYR A 100 -7.31 11.84 -17.89
C TYR A 100 -6.90 12.68 -19.09
N GLY A 101 -5.69 13.25 -19.05
CA GLY A 101 -5.16 14.06 -20.12
C GLY A 101 -5.72 15.47 -20.19
N SER A 102 -6.48 15.94 -19.18
CA SER A 102 -7.08 17.27 -19.18
C SER A 102 -6.05 18.40 -19.25
N THR A 103 -4.83 18.18 -18.75
CA THR A 103 -3.73 19.16 -18.80
C THR A 103 -2.89 19.05 -20.06
N GLY A 104 -3.16 18.10 -20.92
CA GLY A 104 -2.41 17.86 -22.15
C GLY A 104 -1.04 17.24 -21.89
N LYS A 105 -0.18 17.25 -22.93
CA LYS A 105 1.13 16.63 -22.92
C LYS A 105 2.26 17.53 -22.45
N LYS A 106 1.99 18.71 -22.16
CA LYS A 106 3.04 19.66 -21.76
C LYS A 106 3.37 19.58 -20.30
#